data_b02e56d23bf8ecb195531245df104301
#
_entry.id   b02e56d23bf8ecb195531245df104301
#
_cell.length_a   1.000
_cell.length_b   1.000
_cell.length_c   1.000
_cell.angle_alpha   90.00
_cell.angle_beta   90.00
_cell.angle_gamma   90.00
#
_symmetry.space_group_name_H-M   'P 1'
#
loop_
_entity.id
_entity.type
_entity.pdbx_description
1 polymer ?
#
loop_
_entity_poly.entity_id
_entity_poly.type
_entity_poly.pdbx_seq_one_letter_code
_entity_poly.pdbx_strand_id
1 'polypeptide(L)'
;MSTSTDPAQPAAAPTGHVLVVGEALVDVVHRADGSVAEHPGGSLANVALTLGRLGRDARLATWLGHDAHGEAVRAWLDDSAVTLTPGSTDAPTTSVATAHLDAYGAATYEFDLEW
;
A
#
# COMPACT_ATOMS: atom_id res chain seq x y z
N MET A 1 12.66 11.52 -39.00
CA MET A 1 12.60 10.88 -37.68
C MET A 1 12.31 9.42 -37.82
N SER A 2 13.13 8.61 -37.25
CA SER A 2 12.88 7.17 -37.27
C SER A 2 11.88 6.81 -36.18
N THR A 3 10.78 6.21 -36.58
CA THR A 3 9.94 5.50 -35.61
C THR A 3 10.50 4.09 -35.50
N SER A 4 10.59 3.60 -34.29
CA SER A 4 11.06 2.24 -34.08
C SER A 4 10.00 1.25 -34.55
N THR A 5 10.18 0.79 -35.77
CA THR A 5 9.37 -0.29 -36.34
C THR A 5 10.16 -1.59 -36.43
N ASP A 6 11.39 -1.59 -35.96
CA ASP A 6 12.23 -2.78 -35.90
C ASP A 6 11.66 -3.74 -34.82
N PRO A 7 11.20 -4.94 -35.20
CA PRO A 7 10.67 -5.90 -34.24
C PRO A 7 11.71 -6.42 -33.25
N ALA A 8 13.01 -6.20 -33.49
CA ALA A 8 14.06 -6.57 -32.53
C ALA A 8 14.24 -5.53 -31.41
N GLN A 9 13.64 -4.36 -31.53
CA GLN A 9 13.70 -3.34 -30.48
C GLN A 9 12.54 -3.55 -29.50
N PRO A 10 12.84 -3.51 -28.18
CA PRO A 10 11.77 -3.52 -27.20
C PRO A 10 10.88 -2.29 -27.37
N ALA A 11 9.60 -2.44 -27.13
CA ALA A 11 8.67 -1.32 -27.10
C ALA A 11 9.18 -0.29 -26.09
N ALA A 12 9.02 0.99 -26.39
CA ALA A 12 9.31 2.04 -25.44
C ALA A 12 8.48 1.85 -24.16
N ALA A 13 9.09 2.09 -23.01
CA ALA A 13 8.36 2.06 -21.76
C ALA A 13 7.21 3.08 -21.80
N PRO A 14 6.03 2.76 -21.28
CA PRO A 14 4.94 3.72 -21.20
C PRO A 14 5.39 4.97 -20.46
N THR A 15 5.06 6.13 -21.00
CA THR A 15 5.27 7.41 -20.33
C THR A 15 4.03 7.76 -19.50
N GLY A 16 4.21 8.60 -18.50
CA GLY A 16 3.14 8.97 -17.58
C GLY A 16 3.11 8.05 -16.35
N HIS A 17 2.13 8.28 -15.53
CA HIS A 17 1.98 7.58 -14.26
C HIS A 17 0.61 6.97 -14.11
N VAL A 18 0.50 6.01 -13.21
CA VAL A 18 -0.77 5.43 -12.79
C VAL A 18 -1.12 6.02 -11.43
N LEU A 19 -2.24 6.71 -11.34
CA LEU A 19 -2.76 7.20 -10.07
C LEU A 19 -3.72 6.17 -9.48
N VAL A 20 -3.39 5.69 -8.30
CA VAL A 20 -4.25 4.83 -7.49
C VAL A 20 -4.79 5.66 -6.35
N VAL A 21 -6.09 5.62 -6.13
CA VAL A 21 -6.76 6.36 -5.05
C VAL A 21 -7.45 5.37 -4.13
N GLY A 22 -7.07 5.35 -2.88
CA GLY A 22 -7.72 4.49 -1.92
C GLY A 22 -6.97 4.32 -0.60
N GLU A 23 -7.44 3.40 0.19
CA GLU A 23 -6.93 3.18 1.55
C GLU A 23 -5.54 2.54 1.57
N ALA A 24 -4.78 2.94 2.56
CA ALA A 24 -3.63 2.23 3.07
C ALA A 24 -3.80 2.13 4.59
N LEU A 25 -3.45 1.01 5.15
CA LEU A 25 -3.67 0.73 6.57
C LEU A 25 -2.63 -0.28 7.08
N VAL A 26 -2.66 -0.51 8.37
CA VAL A 26 -1.92 -1.62 8.98
C VAL A 26 -2.90 -2.67 9.44
N ASP A 27 -2.66 -3.92 9.03
CA ASP A 27 -3.35 -5.10 9.54
C ASP A 27 -2.62 -5.58 10.79
N VAL A 28 -3.31 -5.57 11.93
CA VAL A 28 -2.80 -6.07 13.20
C VAL A 28 -3.53 -7.37 13.54
N VAL A 29 -2.77 -8.44 13.69
CA VAL A 29 -3.32 -9.77 13.97
C VAL A 29 -2.90 -10.22 15.36
N HIS A 30 -3.89 -10.37 16.24
CA HIS A 30 -3.72 -10.96 17.57
C HIS A 30 -4.07 -12.45 17.49
N ARG A 31 -3.09 -13.30 17.76
CA ARG A 31 -3.27 -14.76 17.74
C ARG A 31 -3.64 -15.27 19.12
N ALA A 32 -4.23 -16.46 19.14
CA ALA A 32 -4.66 -17.12 20.40
C ALA A 32 -3.51 -17.38 21.37
N ASP A 33 -2.28 -17.55 20.88
CA ASP A 33 -1.07 -17.74 21.69
C ASP A 33 -0.52 -16.46 22.31
N GLY A 34 -1.17 -15.30 22.08
CA GLY A 34 -0.74 -14.00 22.56
C GLY A 34 0.22 -13.27 21.62
N SER A 35 0.64 -13.90 20.53
CA SER A 35 1.50 -13.22 19.55
C SER A 35 0.71 -12.19 18.75
N VAL A 36 1.40 -11.12 18.33
CA VAL A 36 0.83 -10.03 17.53
C VAL A 36 1.72 -9.84 16.31
N ALA A 37 1.09 -9.80 15.15
CA ALA A 37 1.77 -9.48 13.90
C ALA A 37 1.15 -8.23 13.29
N GLU A 38 1.97 -7.38 12.68
CA GLU A 38 1.55 -6.18 11.99
C GLU A 38 2.03 -6.20 10.56
N HIS A 39 1.13 -5.90 9.62
CA HIS A 39 1.43 -5.88 8.20
C HIS A 39 0.82 -4.66 7.54
N PRO A 40 1.60 -3.87 6.77
CA PRO A 40 1.03 -2.87 5.89
C PRO A 40 0.07 -3.52 4.90
N GLY A 41 -1.03 -2.84 4.59
CA GLY A 41 -2.07 -3.37 3.71
C GLY A 41 -2.97 -2.29 3.14
N GLY A 42 -4.15 -2.71 2.76
CA GLY A 42 -5.13 -1.90 2.03
C GLY A 42 -5.19 -2.34 0.58
N SER A 43 -6.38 -2.51 0.05
CA SER A 43 -6.57 -3.06 -1.31
C SER A 43 -5.89 -2.21 -2.37
N LEU A 44 -6.10 -0.89 -2.31
CA LEU A 44 -5.53 0.02 -3.30
C LEU A 44 -4.03 0.25 -3.08
N ALA A 45 -3.56 0.22 -1.84
CA ALA A 45 -2.13 0.26 -1.55
C ALA A 45 -1.42 -0.97 -2.14
N ASN A 46 -2.03 -2.15 -2.07
CA ASN A 46 -1.51 -3.36 -2.70
C ASN A 46 -1.50 -3.27 -4.24
N VAL A 47 -2.50 -2.64 -4.84
CA VAL A 47 -2.51 -2.39 -6.29
C VAL A 47 -1.33 -1.48 -6.66
N ALA A 48 -1.13 -0.38 -5.95
CA ALA A 48 -0.01 0.54 -6.20
C ALA A 48 1.34 -0.15 -6.02
N LEU A 49 1.48 -0.96 -4.98
CA LEU A 49 2.68 -1.75 -4.71
C LEU A 49 3.01 -2.68 -5.88
N THR A 50 2.03 -3.40 -6.37
CA THR A 50 2.19 -4.33 -7.49
C THR A 50 2.62 -3.58 -8.75
N LEU A 51 1.99 -2.46 -9.05
CA LEU A 51 2.37 -1.63 -10.20
C LEU A 51 3.81 -1.12 -10.07
N GLY A 52 4.20 -0.66 -8.90
CA GLY A 52 5.56 -0.21 -8.63
C GLY A 52 6.59 -1.32 -8.84
N ARG A 53 6.31 -2.52 -8.35
CA ARG A 53 7.16 -3.71 -8.54
C ARG A 53 7.26 -4.15 -9.99
N LEU A 54 6.24 -3.87 -10.80
CA LEU A 54 6.24 -4.13 -12.23
C LEU A 54 6.94 -3.02 -13.04
N GLY A 55 7.55 -2.04 -12.38
CA GLY A 55 8.29 -0.97 -13.02
C GLY A 55 7.45 0.19 -13.54
N ARG A 56 6.17 0.28 -13.14
CA ARG A 56 5.32 1.41 -13.50
C ARG A 56 5.53 2.57 -12.54
N ASP A 57 5.35 3.79 -13.04
CA ASP A 57 5.31 4.99 -12.19
C ASP A 57 3.97 5.01 -11.43
N ALA A 58 3.95 4.33 -10.30
CA ALA A 58 2.76 4.20 -9.47
C ALA A 58 2.72 5.33 -8.43
N ARG A 59 1.61 6.04 -8.38
CA ARG A 59 1.34 7.09 -7.40
C ARG A 59 0.07 6.74 -6.64
N LEU A 60 0.14 6.85 -5.32
CA LEU A 60 -0.97 6.54 -4.43
C LEU A 60 -1.45 7.81 -3.73
N ALA A 61 -2.72 8.15 -3.93
CA ALA A 61 -3.42 9.12 -3.13
C ALA A 61 -4.15 8.39 -2.00
N THR A 62 -3.73 8.64 -0.78
CA THR A 62 -4.22 7.94 0.41
C THR A 62 -4.27 8.86 1.61
N TRP A 63 -4.49 8.32 2.79
CA TRP A 63 -4.63 9.09 4.01
C TRP A 63 -3.90 8.37 5.16
N LEU A 64 -2.68 8.83 5.49
CA LEU A 64 -1.79 8.25 6.50
C LEU A 64 -1.44 9.30 7.54
N GLY A 65 -1.26 8.86 8.77
CA GLY A 65 -0.77 9.71 9.85
C GLY A 65 0.76 9.66 10.00
N HIS A 66 1.28 10.61 10.77
CA HIS A 66 2.67 10.65 11.21
C HIS A 66 2.83 9.87 12.52
N ASP A 67 2.56 8.58 12.46
CA ASP A 67 2.69 7.66 13.58
C ASP A 67 3.51 6.43 13.16
N ALA A 68 3.75 5.51 14.07
CA ALA A 68 4.57 4.33 13.80
C ALA A 68 3.96 3.46 12.69
N HIS A 69 2.65 3.32 12.66
CA HIS A 69 1.96 2.59 11.59
C HIS A 69 2.10 3.30 10.25
N GLY A 70 1.94 4.61 10.21
CA GLY A 70 2.13 5.41 8.99
C GLY A 70 3.53 5.31 8.43
N GLU A 71 4.54 5.34 9.29
CA GLU A 71 5.94 5.17 8.87
C GLU A 71 6.18 3.77 8.30
N ALA A 72 5.60 2.73 8.89
CA ALA A 72 5.72 1.36 8.37
C ALA A 72 5.09 1.23 6.97
N VAL A 73 3.92 1.83 6.76
CA VAL A 73 3.25 1.84 5.44
C VAL A 73 4.07 2.61 4.42
N ARG A 74 4.61 3.77 4.79
CA ARG A 74 5.44 4.59 3.90
C ARG A 74 6.70 3.85 3.47
N ALA A 75 7.40 3.20 4.40
CA ALA A 75 8.59 2.42 4.09
C ALA A 75 8.28 1.25 3.14
N TRP A 76 7.19 0.55 3.39
CA TRP A 76 6.72 -0.55 2.55
C TRP A 76 6.40 -0.11 1.12
N LEU A 77 5.73 1.02 0.96
CA LEU A 77 5.43 1.59 -0.35
C LEU A 77 6.69 2.11 -1.06
N ASP A 78 7.58 2.77 -0.32
CA ASP A 78 8.82 3.31 -0.86
C ASP A 78 9.75 2.21 -1.39
N ASP A 79 9.82 1.08 -0.68
CA ASP A 79 10.59 -0.10 -1.09
C ASP A 79 10.12 -0.68 -2.44
N SER A 80 8.89 -0.41 -2.83
CA SER A 80 8.31 -0.84 -4.10
C SER A 80 8.17 0.31 -5.11
N ALA A 81 8.87 1.41 -4.89
CA ALA A 81 8.91 2.57 -5.76
C ALA A 81 7.54 3.24 -5.99
N VAL A 82 6.65 3.18 -4.99
CA VAL A 82 5.38 3.90 -5.00
C VAL A 82 5.59 5.29 -4.44
N THR A 83 5.13 6.30 -5.17
CA THR A 83 5.15 7.71 -4.72
C THR A 83 3.80 8.06 -4.12
N LEU A 84 3.81 8.66 -2.93
CA LEU A 84 2.60 9.22 -2.32
C LEU A 84 2.32 10.60 -2.92
N THR A 85 1.05 10.87 -3.20
CA THR A 85 0.64 12.20 -3.65
C THR A 85 0.71 13.22 -2.51
N PRO A 86 0.89 14.53 -2.80
CA PRO A 86 0.86 15.55 -1.78
C PRO A 86 -0.43 15.50 -0.95
N GLY A 87 -0.31 15.66 0.36
CA GLY A 87 -1.43 15.60 1.30
C GLY A 87 -1.79 14.21 1.78
N SER A 88 -1.25 13.15 1.20
CA SER A 88 -1.54 11.77 1.61
C SER A 88 -1.13 11.42 3.04
N THR A 89 -0.24 12.21 3.65
CA THR A 89 0.28 11.97 4.99
C THR A 89 -0.23 12.96 6.04
N ASP A 90 -1.34 13.62 5.77
CA ASP A 90 -1.87 14.66 6.66
C ASP A 90 -2.97 14.14 7.60
N ALA A 91 -3.18 12.84 7.66
CA ALA A 91 -4.18 12.26 8.56
C ALA A 91 -3.78 12.42 10.04
N PRO A 92 -4.75 12.56 10.95
CA PRO A 92 -4.44 12.61 12.38
C PRO A 92 -3.88 11.30 12.92
N THR A 93 -4.32 10.16 12.36
CA THR A 93 -3.82 8.82 12.68
C THR A 93 -3.86 7.95 11.43
N THR A 94 -3.11 6.85 11.47
CA THR A 94 -3.14 5.85 10.39
C THR A 94 -4.24 4.83 10.68
N SER A 95 -4.99 4.47 9.64
CA SER A 95 -6.03 3.45 9.72
C SER A 95 -5.47 2.09 10.12
N VAL A 96 -6.20 1.38 10.97
CA VAL A 96 -5.82 0.06 11.47
C VAL A 96 -7.00 -0.89 11.32
N ALA A 97 -6.73 -2.09 10.81
CA ALA A 97 -7.64 -3.21 10.84
C ALA A 97 -7.09 -4.25 11.81
N THR A 98 -7.81 -4.57 12.85
CA THR A 98 -7.36 -5.50 13.89
C THR A 98 -8.16 -6.80 13.79
N ALA A 99 -7.47 -7.91 13.66
CA ALA A 99 -8.06 -9.25 13.72
C ALA A 99 -7.67 -9.93 15.02
N HIS A 100 -8.65 -10.50 15.71
CA HIS A 100 -8.45 -11.34 16.87
C HIS A 100 -8.79 -12.76 16.50
N LEU A 101 -7.80 -13.65 16.53
CA LEU A 101 -7.97 -15.06 16.24
C LEU A 101 -8.18 -15.83 17.53
N ASP A 102 -9.18 -16.72 17.53
CA ASP A 102 -9.39 -17.65 18.63
C ASP A 102 -8.56 -18.93 18.45
N ALA A 103 -8.68 -19.87 19.39
CA ALA A 103 -7.95 -21.13 19.37
C ALA A 103 -8.30 -22.03 18.16
N TYR A 104 -9.40 -21.76 17.49
CA TYR A 104 -9.88 -22.51 16.33
C TYR A 104 -9.61 -21.82 15.00
N GLY A 105 -8.92 -20.66 15.04
CA GLY A 105 -8.62 -19.87 13.85
C GLY A 105 -9.77 -18.97 13.36
N ALA A 106 -10.87 -18.88 14.09
CA ALA A 106 -11.94 -17.94 13.78
C ALA A 106 -11.51 -16.53 14.13
N ALA A 107 -11.84 -15.57 13.27
CA ALA A 107 -11.41 -14.19 13.41
C ALA A 107 -12.59 -13.27 13.78
N THR A 108 -12.33 -12.35 14.71
CA THR A 108 -13.17 -11.19 14.99
C THR A 108 -12.41 -9.95 14.57
N TYR A 109 -13.05 -9.02 13.88
CA TYR A 109 -12.40 -7.83 13.31
C TYR A 109 -12.86 -6.56 14.00
N GLU A 110 -11.92 -5.65 14.20
CA GLU A 110 -12.17 -4.28 14.60
C GLU A 110 -11.49 -3.35 13.59
N PHE A 111 -12.17 -2.28 13.20
CA PHE A 111 -11.66 -1.32 12.25
C PHE A 111 -11.60 0.06 12.89
N ASP A 112 -10.44 0.70 12.79
CA ASP A 112 -10.23 2.10 13.14
C ASP A 112 -9.74 2.80 11.88
N LEU A 113 -10.68 3.36 11.12
CA LEU A 113 -10.45 3.90 9.79
C LEU A 113 -10.56 5.42 9.80
N GLU A 114 -9.58 6.06 9.20
CA GLU A 114 -9.54 7.48 8.94
C GLU A 114 -9.72 7.77 7.44
N TRP A 115 -10.55 8.76 7.13
CA TRP A 115 -10.74 9.26 5.77
C TRP A 115 -10.87 10.77 5.74
#